data_d3983f472d3574dcbce0d1462394bac8
#
_entry.id   d3983f472d3574dcbce0d1462394bac8
#
_cell.length_a   1.000
_cell.length_b   1.000
_cell.length_c   1.000
_cell.angle_alpha   90.00
_cell.angle_beta   90.00
_cell.angle_gamma   90.00
#
_symmetry.space_group_name_H-M   'P 1'
#
loop_
_entity.id
_entity.type
_entity.pdbx_description
1 polymer ?
#
loop_
_entity_poly.entity_id
_entity_poly.type
_entity_poly.pdbx_seq_one_letter_code
_entity_poly.pdbx_strand_id
1 'polypeptide(L)'
;PPHQDHYYIGGSEHTWTGWIPCGDCPVELGGLAIVPRSHRRGFLDVHEAEGAGGSAVDVGSDITWAGGEFLCGDVLIVHSLTIHQGRDNQTERLRLSCDFRYQPRSDTVRADSLLPHMGWLTWEDVYAGWETDDELRYYWTNWNLEVTRREN
;
A
#
# COMPACT_ATOMS: atom_id res chain seq x y z
N PRO A 1 1.85 -6.10 -11.24
CA PRO A 1 3.24 -6.57 -11.23
C PRO A 1 3.80 -6.66 -9.81
N PRO A 2 4.88 -7.44 -9.56
CA PRO A 2 5.59 -7.49 -8.30
C PRO A 2 6.18 -6.14 -7.93
N HIS A 3 5.97 -5.67 -6.69
CA HIS A 3 6.48 -4.37 -6.25
C HIS A 3 6.71 -4.34 -4.73
N GLN A 4 7.33 -3.26 -4.29
CA GLN A 4 7.49 -2.90 -2.88
C GLN A 4 6.74 -1.58 -2.66
N ASP A 5 5.89 -1.52 -1.65
CA ASP A 5 5.08 -0.32 -1.33
C ASP A 5 5.96 0.92 -1.07
N HIS A 6 7.17 0.73 -0.56
CA HIS A 6 8.11 1.82 -0.28
C HIS A 6 8.36 2.72 -1.49
N TYR A 7 8.38 2.16 -2.71
CA TYR A 7 8.52 2.93 -3.94
C TYR A 7 7.43 4.01 -4.08
N TYR A 8 6.20 3.67 -3.75
CA TYR A 8 5.05 4.56 -3.86
C TYR A 8 4.90 5.49 -2.66
N ILE A 9 5.15 4.98 -1.45
CA ILE A 9 4.93 5.68 -0.19
C ILE A 9 6.12 6.59 0.15
N GLY A 10 7.35 6.09 0.03
CA GLY A 10 8.58 6.77 0.43
C GLY A 10 8.64 7.09 1.92
N GLY A 11 9.50 8.03 2.29
CA GLY A 11 9.71 8.39 3.69
C GLY A 11 10.37 7.26 4.47
N SER A 12 9.71 6.75 5.50
CA SER A 12 10.24 5.69 6.35
C SER A 12 10.17 4.31 5.68
N GLU A 13 11.26 3.53 5.78
CA GLU A 13 11.23 2.11 5.46
C GLU A 13 10.41 1.30 6.46
N HIS A 14 10.24 1.79 7.69
CA HIS A 14 9.48 1.12 8.76
C HIS A 14 7.94 1.30 8.60
N THR A 15 7.48 1.47 7.39
CA THR A 15 6.05 1.53 7.10
C THR A 15 5.48 0.12 6.94
N TRP A 16 4.29 -0.09 7.50
CA TRP A 16 3.53 -1.32 7.41
C TRP A 16 2.23 -1.08 6.67
N THR A 17 1.89 -1.98 5.78
CA THR A 17 0.62 -1.97 5.06
C THR A 17 -0.30 -3.03 5.62
N GLY A 18 -1.50 -2.64 6.04
CA GLY A 18 -2.61 -3.55 6.32
C GLY A 18 -3.52 -3.63 5.11
N TRP A 19 -3.49 -4.75 4.40
CA TRP A 19 -4.40 -5.04 3.31
C TRP A 19 -5.61 -5.82 3.83
N ILE A 20 -6.82 -5.33 3.53
CA ILE A 20 -8.08 -5.86 4.07
C ILE A 20 -9.04 -6.10 2.92
N PRO A 21 -9.45 -7.35 2.63
CA PRO A 21 -10.50 -7.60 1.67
C PRO A 21 -11.86 -7.14 2.24
N CYS A 22 -12.66 -6.47 1.42
CA CYS A 22 -14.01 -6.01 1.79
C CYS A 22 -15.08 -7.10 1.66
N GLY A 23 -14.67 -8.33 1.41
CA GLY A 23 -15.52 -9.53 1.32
C GLY A 23 -14.64 -10.75 1.15
N ASP A 24 -15.23 -11.95 1.17
CA ASP A 24 -14.50 -13.20 0.94
C ASP A 24 -13.79 -13.14 -0.42
N CYS A 25 -12.51 -13.45 -0.41
CA CYS A 25 -11.63 -13.45 -1.55
C CYS A 25 -11.01 -14.83 -1.75
N PRO A 26 -11.74 -15.76 -2.39
CA PRO A 26 -11.19 -17.06 -2.75
C PRO A 26 -10.04 -16.90 -3.76
N VAL A 27 -9.24 -17.94 -3.92
CA VAL A 27 -8.00 -17.89 -4.71
C VAL A 27 -8.24 -17.39 -6.14
N GLU A 28 -9.32 -17.82 -6.78
CA GLU A 28 -9.68 -17.44 -8.15
C GLU A 28 -10.12 -15.97 -8.29
N LEU A 29 -10.53 -15.32 -7.20
CA LEU A 29 -10.87 -13.88 -7.20
C LEU A 29 -9.62 -12.97 -7.19
N GLY A 30 -8.42 -13.53 -6.98
CA GLY A 30 -7.17 -12.83 -7.13
C GLY A 30 -6.79 -11.97 -5.92
N GLY A 31 -6.57 -12.59 -4.76
CA GLY A 31 -6.03 -11.92 -3.56
C GLY A 31 -4.56 -11.51 -3.72
N LEU A 32 -3.94 -11.09 -2.63
CA LEU A 32 -2.51 -10.80 -2.62
C LEU A 32 -1.66 -12.06 -2.53
N ALA A 33 -0.50 -12.01 -3.18
CA ALA A 33 0.60 -12.92 -2.96
C ALA A 33 1.85 -12.15 -2.55
N ILE A 34 2.61 -12.70 -1.63
CA ILE A 34 3.85 -12.11 -1.11
C ILE A 34 5.03 -13.05 -1.33
N VAL A 35 6.23 -12.49 -1.38
CA VAL A 35 7.48 -13.25 -1.27
C VAL A 35 7.94 -13.21 0.20
N PRO A 36 7.80 -14.31 0.96
CA PRO A 36 8.14 -14.32 2.38
C PRO A 36 9.59 -13.87 2.63
N ARG A 37 9.78 -13.01 3.64
CA ARG A 37 11.09 -12.46 4.05
C ARG A 37 11.79 -11.57 3.02
N SER A 38 11.16 -11.23 1.91
CA SER A 38 11.77 -10.39 0.86
C SER A 38 12.13 -8.97 1.34
N HIS A 39 11.45 -8.45 2.37
CA HIS A 39 11.81 -7.17 3.00
C HIS A 39 13.29 -7.12 3.48
N ARG A 40 13.89 -8.27 3.76
CA ARG A 40 15.32 -8.37 4.17
C ARG A 40 16.31 -8.12 3.03
N ARG A 41 15.82 -8.06 1.79
CA ARG A 41 16.65 -7.73 0.62
C ARG A 41 16.87 -6.21 0.47
N GLY A 42 16.23 -5.41 1.33
CA GLY A 42 16.23 -3.96 1.22
C GLY A 42 15.32 -3.47 0.11
N PHE A 43 15.46 -2.18 -0.23
CA PHE A 43 14.77 -1.57 -1.36
C PHE A 43 15.45 -1.98 -2.66
N LEU A 44 14.67 -2.44 -3.63
CA LEU A 44 15.14 -2.97 -4.91
C LEU A 44 14.98 -1.93 -6.02
N ASP A 45 15.81 -2.06 -7.06
CA ASP A 45 15.67 -1.26 -8.28
C ASP A 45 14.33 -1.51 -8.94
N VAL A 46 13.68 -0.42 -9.33
CA VAL A 46 12.35 -0.41 -9.95
C VAL A 46 12.48 -0.13 -11.44
N HIS A 47 11.73 -0.86 -12.24
CA HIS A 47 11.65 -0.66 -13.70
C HIS A 47 10.19 -0.53 -14.14
N GLU A 48 9.98 0.01 -15.34
CA GLU A 48 8.64 0.10 -15.94
C GLU A 48 8.09 -1.30 -16.23
N ALA A 49 6.79 -1.48 -15.95
CA ALA A 49 6.08 -2.73 -16.19
C ALA A 49 4.61 -2.48 -16.56
N GLU A 50 4.02 -3.38 -17.32
CA GLU A 50 2.59 -3.34 -17.60
C GLU A 50 1.78 -3.72 -16.35
N GLY A 51 0.61 -3.12 -16.21
CA GLY A 51 -0.35 -3.37 -15.12
C GLY A 51 -0.48 -2.23 -14.13
N ALA A 52 -1.23 -2.47 -13.06
CA ALA A 52 -1.51 -1.47 -12.05
C ALA A 52 -0.22 -0.96 -11.39
N GLY A 53 -0.09 0.36 -11.28
CA GLY A 53 1.09 1.04 -10.74
C GLY A 53 2.21 1.28 -11.75
N GLY A 54 2.23 0.60 -12.90
CA GLY A 54 3.18 0.86 -13.99
C GLY A 54 4.63 0.53 -13.69
N SER A 55 4.92 -0.14 -12.57
CA SER A 55 6.28 -0.38 -12.09
C SER A 55 6.42 -1.75 -11.45
N ALA A 56 7.59 -2.36 -11.58
CA ALA A 56 7.91 -3.67 -10.99
C ALA A 56 9.32 -3.71 -10.42
N VAL A 57 9.60 -4.74 -9.63
CA VAL A 57 10.94 -5.11 -9.18
C VAL A 57 11.28 -6.51 -9.66
N ASP A 58 12.57 -6.77 -9.90
CA ASP A 58 13.06 -8.10 -10.23
C ASP A 58 13.03 -9.02 -9.00
N VAL A 59 12.25 -10.08 -9.11
CA VAL A 59 12.09 -11.04 -8.00
C VAL A 59 13.08 -12.19 -8.05
N GLY A 60 13.68 -12.47 -9.22
CA GLY A 60 14.52 -13.65 -9.46
C GLY A 60 13.69 -14.89 -9.81
N SER A 61 14.38 -15.96 -10.26
CA SER A 61 13.75 -17.20 -10.72
C SER A 61 13.39 -18.18 -9.60
N ASP A 62 14.12 -18.16 -8.48
CA ASP A 62 14.03 -19.16 -7.41
C ASP A 62 13.27 -18.62 -6.21
N ILE A 63 12.07 -18.11 -6.44
CA ILE A 63 11.22 -17.56 -5.39
C ILE A 63 9.98 -18.43 -5.16
N THR A 64 9.53 -18.42 -3.92
CA THR A 64 8.24 -19.01 -3.54
C THR A 64 7.28 -17.89 -3.18
N TRP A 65 6.15 -17.85 -3.87
CA TRP A 65 5.05 -16.98 -3.53
C TRP A 65 4.18 -17.63 -2.45
N ALA A 66 3.83 -16.88 -1.43
CA ALA A 66 2.83 -17.26 -0.45
C ALA A 66 1.57 -16.41 -0.66
N GLY A 67 0.43 -17.05 -0.70
CA GLY A 67 -0.88 -16.46 -0.86
C GLY A 67 -1.94 -17.55 -0.69
N GLY A 68 -3.20 -17.14 -0.69
CA GLY A 68 -4.30 -18.08 -0.48
C GLY A 68 -5.64 -17.36 -0.64
N GLU A 69 -6.66 -17.98 -0.08
CA GLU A 69 -7.94 -17.32 0.15
C GLU A 69 -7.89 -16.42 1.37
N PHE A 70 -8.70 -15.38 1.36
CA PHE A 70 -8.93 -14.51 2.50
C PHE A 70 -10.42 -14.43 2.77
N LEU A 71 -10.79 -14.43 4.03
CA LEU A 71 -12.18 -14.22 4.45
C LEU A 71 -12.42 -12.74 4.77
N CYS A 72 -13.66 -12.32 4.70
CA CYS A 72 -14.06 -11.00 5.16
C CYS A 72 -13.66 -10.83 6.64
N GLY A 73 -12.87 -9.78 6.92
CA GLY A 73 -12.33 -9.52 8.26
C GLY A 73 -10.87 -9.96 8.46
N ASP A 74 -10.31 -10.71 7.53
CA ASP A 74 -8.87 -10.98 7.53
C ASP A 74 -8.08 -9.70 7.27
N VAL A 75 -6.87 -9.64 7.82
CA VAL A 75 -5.91 -8.55 7.58
C VAL A 75 -4.55 -9.16 7.25
N LEU A 76 -4.04 -8.86 6.08
CA LEU A 76 -2.64 -9.17 5.74
C LEU A 76 -1.77 -7.96 6.05
N ILE A 77 -0.86 -8.09 7.02
CA ILE A 77 0.08 -7.02 7.39
C ILE A 77 1.43 -7.32 6.79
N VAL A 78 1.96 -6.39 5.99
CA VAL A 78 3.26 -6.52 5.32
C VAL A 78 4.12 -5.28 5.54
N HIS A 79 5.42 -5.50 5.65
CA HIS A 79 6.40 -4.41 5.66
C HIS A 79 6.48 -3.76 4.28
N SER A 80 6.72 -2.45 4.20
CA SER A 80 6.78 -1.69 2.94
C SER A 80 7.80 -2.21 1.91
N LEU A 81 8.84 -2.90 2.38
CA LEU A 81 9.85 -3.56 1.54
C LEU A 81 9.50 -5.02 1.20
N THR A 82 8.33 -5.53 1.60
CA THR A 82 7.92 -6.88 1.21
C THR A 82 7.49 -6.87 -0.26
N ILE A 83 8.13 -7.73 -1.06
CA ILE A 83 7.71 -7.91 -2.46
C ILE A 83 6.36 -8.61 -2.45
N HIS A 84 5.40 -8.01 -3.12
CA HIS A 84 4.04 -8.54 -3.24
C HIS A 84 3.42 -8.15 -4.57
N GLN A 85 2.32 -8.80 -4.90
CA GLN A 85 1.50 -8.48 -6.07
C GLN A 85 0.05 -8.91 -5.86
N GLY A 86 -0.88 -8.23 -6.52
CA GLY A 86 -2.21 -8.77 -6.75
C GLY A 86 -2.16 -9.93 -7.72
N ARG A 87 -2.91 -10.98 -7.45
CA ARG A 87 -3.09 -12.09 -8.38
C ARG A 87 -4.20 -11.76 -9.37
N ASP A 88 -4.16 -12.39 -10.53
CA ASP A 88 -5.18 -12.21 -11.54
C ASP A 88 -6.54 -12.70 -11.04
N ASN A 89 -7.56 -11.89 -11.27
CA ASN A 89 -8.94 -12.26 -11.06
C ASN A 89 -9.40 -13.14 -12.25
N GLN A 90 -9.71 -14.39 -11.99
CA GLN A 90 -10.17 -15.38 -12.96
C GLN A 90 -11.71 -15.48 -13.01
N THR A 91 -12.41 -14.54 -12.37
CA THR A 91 -13.86 -14.52 -12.25
C THR A 91 -14.44 -13.23 -12.85
N GLU A 92 -15.76 -13.20 -13.01
CA GLU A 92 -16.49 -11.97 -13.40
C GLU A 92 -16.89 -11.10 -12.19
N ARG A 93 -16.48 -11.47 -10.97
CA ARG A 93 -16.80 -10.75 -9.74
C ARG A 93 -15.78 -9.65 -9.48
N LEU A 94 -16.21 -8.56 -8.88
CA LEU A 94 -15.34 -7.49 -8.44
C LEU A 94 -14.70 -7.85 -7.09
N ARG A 95 -13.37 -7.70 -6.99
CA ARG A 95 -12.64 -7.75 -5.71
C ARG A 95 -12.40 -6.33 -5.20
N LEU A 96 -12.90 -6.05 -4.02
CA LEU A 96 -12.64 -4.80 -3.31
C LEU A 96 -11.74 -5.06 -2.10
N SER A 97 -10.80 -4.15 -1.87
CA SER A 97 -9.93 -4.18 -0.69
C SER A 97 -9.57 -2.76 -0.28
N CYS A 98 -9.23 -2.61 1.00
CA CYS A 98 -8.67 -1.37 1.55
C CYS A 98 -7.21 -1.59 1.93
N ASP A 99 -6.39 -0.57 1.71
CA ASP A 99 -5.00 -0.53 2.14
C ASP A 99 -4.81 0.60 3.13
N PHE A 100 -4.35 0.26 4.33
CA PHE A 100 -4.00 1.23 5.36
C PHE A 100 -2.51 1.16 5.64
N ARG A 101 -1.87 2.30 5.78
CA ARG A 101 -0.44 2.40 6.03
C ARG A 101 -0.17 3.00 7.38
N TYR A 102 0.78 2.40 8.09
CA TYR A 102 1.18 2.78 9.44
C TYR A 102 2.70 2.88 9.52
N GLN A 103 3.18 3.91 10.17
CA GLN A 103 4.60 4.08 10.48
C GLN A 103 4.76 4.77 11.84
N PRO A 104 5.96 4.69 12.48
CA PRO A 104 6.25 5.49 13.65
C PRO A 104 6.11 6.98 13.33
N ARG A 105 5.46 7.74 14.21
CA ARG A 105 5.30 9.19 14.04
C ARG A 105 6.63 9.94 14.06
N SER A 106 7.65 9.36 14.69
CA SER A 106 9.02 9.89 14.73
C SER A 106 9.77 9.80 13.42
N ASP A 107 9.28 8.99 12.50
CA ASP A 107 9.95 8.74 11.23
C ASP A 107 9.50 9.75 10.17
N THR A 108 10.35 9.94 9.17
CA THR A 108 10.06 10.87 8.06
C THR A 108 8.87 10.42 7.23
N VAL A 109 8.04 11.39 6.85
CA VAL A 109 6.90 11.20 5.95
C VAL A 109 7.18 11.90 4.63
N ARG A 110 6.92 11.25 3.51
CA ARG A 110 7.02 11.93 2.21
C ARG A 110 5.81 12.84 1.98
N ALA A 111 6.04 14.05 1.47
CA ALA A 111 5.03 15.09 1.33
C ALA A 111 3.77 14.64 0.57
N ASP A 112 3.94 13.86 -0.50
CA ASP A 112 2.82 13.34 -1.30
C ASP A 112 2.00 12.26 -0.57
N SER A 113 2.54 11.61 0.46
CA SER A 113 1.79 10.70 1.33
C SER A 113 0.83 11.43 2.29
N LEU A 114 0.94 12.75 2.41
CA LEU A 114 0.01 13.61 3.16
C LEU A 114 -1.11 14.19 2.28
N LEU A 115 -1.16 13.82 1.02
CA LEU A 115 -2.19 14.23 0.07
C LEU A 115 -3.17 13.10 -0.21
N PRO A 116 -4.40 13.40 -0.63
CA PRO A 116 -5.31 12.37 -1.13
C PRO A 116 -4.68 11.58 -2.26
N HIS A 117 -4.84 10.26 -2.23
CA HIS A 117 -4.23 9.35 -3.18
C HIS A 117 -4.62 9.69 -4.62
N MET A 118 -3.68 9.57 -5.56
CA MET A 118 -3.82 9.86 -7.00
C MET A 118 -4.06 11.34 -7.35
N GLY A 119 -4.28 12.23 -6.38
CA GLY A 119 -4.48 13.65 -6.63
C GLY A 119 -5.79 14.01 -7.37
N TRP A 120 -6.76 13.10 -7.38
CA TRP A 120 -8.07 13.35 -8.02
C TRP A 120 -9.01 14.19 -7.16
N LEU A 121 -8.79 14.17 -5.86
CA LEU A 121 -9.57 14.90 -4.87
C LEU A 121 -8.65 15.80 -4.03
N THR A 122 -9.22 16.85 -3.49
CA THR A 122 -8.60 17.62 -2.42
C THR A 122 -9.06 17.10 -1.05
N TRP A 123 -8.39 17.50 0.03
CA TRP A 123 -8.87 17.19 1.37
C TRP A 123 -10.23 17.82 1.67
N GLU A 124 -10.52 18.99 1.09
CA GLU A 124 -11.84 19.63 1.18
C GLU A 124 -12.92 18.74 0.57
N ASP A 125 -12.65 18.12 -0.60
CA ASP A 125 -13.58 17.19 -1.25
C ASP A 125 -13.79 15.94 -0.38
N VAL A 126 -12.71 15.37 0.18
CA VAL A 126 -12.77 14.17 1.03
C VAL A 126 -13.59 14.43 2.28
N TYR A 127 -13.46 15.63 2.88
CA TYR A 127 -14.14 15.99 4.12
C TYR A 127 -15.47 16.72 3.92
N ALA A 128 -15.98 16.87 2.68
CA ALA A 128 -17.18 17.65 2.39
C ALA A 128 -18.44 17.19 3.15
N GLY A 129 -18.51 15.89 3.51
CA GLY A 129 -19.62 15.32 4.27
C GLY A 129 -19.35 15.12 5.77
N TRP A 130 -18.20 15.59 6.28
CA TRP A 130 -17.82 15.42 7.68
C TRP A 130 -18.25 16.62 8.51
N GLU A 131 -18.51 16.41 9.80
CA GLU A 131 -18.74 17.54 10.71
C GLU A 131 -17.49 18.43 10.75
N THR A 132 -17.69 19.75 10.87
CA THR A 132 -16.61 20.73 10.76
C THR A 132 -15.62 20.67 11.91
N ASP A 133 -16.06 20.19 13.06
CA ASP A 133 -15.31 20.05 14.31
C ASP A 133 -14.85 18.62 14.60
N ASP A 134 -14.95 17.70 13.62
CA ASP A 134 -14.47 16.32 13.76
C ASP A 134 -12.95 16.31 13.99
N GLU A 135 -12.53 15.75 15.12
CA GLU A 135 -11.12 15.73 15.54
C GLU A 135 -10.21 14.92 14.60
N LEU A 136 -10.77 14.06 13.76
CA LEU A 136 -10.02 13.29 12.78
C LEU A 136 -9.72 14.07 11.51
N ARG A 137 -10.37 15.23 11.29
CA ARG A 137 -10.06 16.09 10.15
C ARG A 137 -8.71 16.75 10.35
N TYR A 138 -7.82 16.58 9.38
CA TYR A 138 -6.48 17.18 9.36
C TYR A 138 -5.68 16.95 10.65
N TYR A 139 -5.96 15.88 11.43
CA TYR A 139 -5.34 15.62 12.72
C TYR A 139 -3.81 15.64 12.68
N TRP A 140 -3.22 15.22 11.54
CA TRP A 140 -1.76 15.19 11.35
C TRP A 140 -1.13 16.59 11.25
N THR A 141 -1.88 17.63 10.92
CA THR A 141 -1.36 19.00 10.81
C THR A 141 -0.91 19.57 12.15
N ASN A 142 -1.45 19.01 13.25
CA ASN A 142 -1.06 19.35 14.61
C ASN A 142 0.20 18.60 15.08
N TRP A 143 0.75 17.72 14.24
CA TRP A 143 1.93 16.95 14.57
C TRP A 143 3.17 17.60 13.98
N ASN A 144 4.27 17.62 14.73
CA ASN A 144 5.57 18.05 14.22
C ASN A 144 6.19 16.89 13.43
N LEU A 145 5.74 16.71 12.18
CA LEU A 145 6.23 15.66 11.30
C LEU A 145 7.47 16.14 10.56
N GLU A 146 8.48 15.27 10.45
CA GLU A 146 9.60 15.47 9.56
C GLU A 146 9.16 15.06 8.14
N VAL A 147 9.05 16.04 7.25
CA VAL A 147 8.51 15.86 5.90
C VAL A 147 9.63 15.95 4.87
N THR A 148 9.77 14.91 4.05
CA THR A 148 10.69 14.88 2.91
C THR A 148 9.96 15.06 1.59
N ARG A 149 10.69 15.44 0.54
CA ARG A 149 10.18 15.50 -0.84
C ARG A 149 10.75 14.33 -1.63
N ARG A 150 10.03 13.92 -2.68
CA ARG A 150 10.57 12.96 -3.64
C ARG A 150 11.81 13.58 -4.29
N GLU A 151 12.94 12.89 -4.22
CA GLU A 151 14.09 13.22 -5.04
C GLU A 151 13.74 12.91 -6.51
N ASN A 152 13.94 13.87 -7.38
CA ASN A 152 13.67 13.77 -8.82
C ASN A 152 14.70 12.88 -9.52
#